data_4988f1bc1fe08c513fdf4974df7d99f3
#
_entry.id   4988f1bc1fe08c513fdf4974df7d99f3
#
_cell.length_a   1.000
_cell.length_b   1.000
_cell.length_c   1.000
_cell.angle_alpha   90.00
_cell.angle_beta   90.00
_cell.angle_gamma   90.00
#
_symmetry.space_group_name_H-M   'P 1'
#
loop_
_entity.id
_entity.type
_entity.pdbx_description
1 polymer ?
#
loop_
_entity_poly.entity_id
_entity_poly.type
_entity_poly.pdbx_seq_one_letter_code
_entity_poly.pdbx_strand_id
1 'polypeptide(L)'
;LGHEFAGVIEKVGKNWQHEWKAGERFAQQPALGVPGDPRSPGYSFPDFGGDMTYCILPKVVMENGCLIHYKGDSFFHTSLGEPMSCIIGAFHAMYHTQQGVYTHKMGIVDGGSMALLACAGPMGLGAIDYAMNANPRPKRMVVADINKERLARAEKLFPKEKAAKLGVDLHFINT
;
A
#
# COMPACT_ATOMS: atom_id res chain seq x y z
N LEU A 1 1.82 18.81 -4.27
CA LEU A 1 2.49 17.51 -4.12
C LEU A 1 1.89 16.71 -2.99
N GLY A 2 2.33 15.45 -2.86
CA GLY A 2 1.81 14.49 -1.89
C GLY A 2 0.69 13.63 -2.47
N HIS A 3 0.90 12.32 -2.50
CA HIS A 3 -0.05 11.38 -3.08
C HIS A 3 -0.61 10.36 -2.07
N GLU A 4 -0.03 10.31 -0.89
CA GLU A 4 -0.48 9.48 0.24
C GLU A 4 -1.33 10.33 1.18
N PHE A 5 -2.56 10.64 0.82
CA PHE A 5 -3.38 11.53 1.64
C PHE A 5 -4.86 11.15 1.68
N ALA A 6 -5.52 11.74 2.65
CA ALA A 6 -6.95 11.70 2.84
C ALA A 6 -7.49 13.11 3.06
N GLY A 7 -8.74 13.32 2.76
CA GLY A 7 -9.36 14.63 2.91
C GLY A 7 -10.84 14.57 3.21
N VAL A 8 -11.42 15.77 3.34
CA VAL A 8 -12.86 15.97 3.46
C VAL A 8 -13.33 16.79 2.25
N ILE A 9 -14.44 16.42 1.69
CA ILE A 9 -15.09 17.16 0.62
C ILE A 9 -15.72 18.42 1.23
N GLU A 10 -15.21 19.59 0.88
CA GLU A 10 -15.75 20.88 1.35
C GLU A 10 -16.94 21.33 0.50
N LYS A 11 -16.82 21.23 -0.82
CA LYS A 11 -17.87 21.57 -1.78
C LYS A 11 -17.87 20.58 -2.94
N VAL A 12 -19.05 20.34 -3.51
CA VAL A 12 -19.23 19.42 -4.62
C VAL A 12 -19.73 20.17 -5.85
N GLY A 13 -19.03 20.02 -6.96
CA GLY A 13 -19.47 20.52 -8.27
C GLY A 13 -20.77 19.83 -8.73
N LYS A 14 -21.57 20.51 -9.54
CA LYS A 14 -22.90 20.05 -9.99
C LYS A 14 -22.88 18.63 -10.56
N ASN A 15 -21.81 18.26 -11.28
CA ASN A 15 -21.71 16.99 -11.97
C ASN A 15 -21.45 15.80 -11.03
N TRP A 16 -21.09 16.04 -9.76
CA TRP A 16 -20.69 15.00 -8.80
C TRP A 16 -21.60 14.90 -7.57
N GLN A 17 -22.68 15.71 -7.52
CA GLN A 17 -23.63 15.73 -6.40
C GLN A 17 -24.45 14.44 -6.26
N HIS A 18 -24.46 13.59 -7.29
CA HIS A 18 -25.09 12.27 -7.24
C HIS A 18 -24.24 11.24 -6.50
N GLU A 19 -22.92 11.47 -6.41
CA GLU A 19 -21.96 10.55 -5.83
C GLU A 19 -21.37 11.08 -4.52
N TRP A 20 -21.08 12.38 -4.43
CA TRP A 20 -20.39 12.99 -3.30
C TRP A 20 -21.21 14.08 -2.61
N LYS A 21 -21.00 14.23 -1.29
CA LYS A 21 -21.59 15.29 -0.48
C LYS A 21 -20.50 16.01 0.32
N ALA A 22 -20.74 17.29 0.63
CA ALA A 22 -19.89 18.04 1.57
C ALA A 22 -19.86 17.33 2.94
N GLY A 23 -18.69 17.29 3.55
CA GLY A 23 -18.43 16.59 4.80
C GLY A 23 -18.03 15.13 4.64
N GLU A 24 -18.15 14.53 3.47
CA GLU A 24 -17.68 13.14 3.24
C GLU A 24 -16.16 13.08 3.20
N ARG A 25 -15.63 11.99 3.75
CA ARG A 25 -14.19 11.71 3.76
C ARG A 25 -13.81 10.86 2.56
N PHE A 26 -12.61 11.09 2.06
CA PHE A 26 -12.05 10.31 0.97
C PHE A 26 -10.62 9.88 1.22
N ALA A 27 -10.23 8.76 0.64
CA ALA A 27 -8.86 8.37 0.34
C ALA A 27 -8.58 8.65 -1.15
N GLN A 28 -7.34 8.91 -1.48
CA GLN A 28 -6.93 9.12 -2.86
C GLN A 28 -6.07 7.95 -3.34
N GLN A 29 -6.33 7.49 -4.56
CA GLN A 29 -5.42 6.59 -5.27
C GLN A 29 -4.76 7.34 -6.45
N PRO A 30 -3.43 7.23 -6.63
CA PRO A 30 -2.67 8.12 -7.52
C PRO A 30 -2.57 7.64 -8.97
N ALA A 31 -3.28 6.61 -9.38
CA ALA A 31 -3.21 6.10 -10.75
C ALA A 31 -4.49 6.46 -11.52
N LEU A 32 -4.37 7.26 -12.60
CA LEU A 32 -5.50 7.55 -13.48
C LEU A 32 -5.99 6.33 -14.27
N GLY A 33 -5.08 5.43 -14.65
CA GLY A 33 -5.41 4.26 -15.45
C GLY A 33 -5.84 4.58 -16.89
N VAL A 34 -5.58 5.80 -17.37
CA VAL A 34 -5.96 6.27 -18.72
C VAL A 34 -4.84 5.93 -19.70
N PRO A 35 -5.10 5.12 -20.74
CA PRO A 35 -4.08 4.82 -21.75
C PRO A 35 -3.52 6.10 -22.39
N GLY A 36 -2.19 6.23 -22.40
CA GLY A 36 -1.49 7.38 -22.96
C GLY A 36 -1.44 8.63 -22.06
N ASP A 37 -2.08 8.62 -20.88
CA ASP A 37 -1.96 9.69 -19.89
C ASP A 37 -1.08 9.22 -18.72
N PRO A 38 0.20 9.64 -18.65
CA PRO A 38 1.12 9.22 -17.59
C PRO A 38 0.95 10.02 -16.29
N ARG A 39 0.00 10.98 -16.24
CA ARG A 39 -0.18 11.82 -15.07
C ARG A 39 -0.72 11.03 -13.88
N SER A 40 -0.21 11.37 -12.71
CA SER A 40 -0.62 10.78 -11.43
C SER A 40 -1.11 11.85 -10.47
N PRO A 41 -2.32 11.71 -9.91
CA PRO A 41 -2.80 12.59 -8.84
C PRO A 41 -1.81 12.67 -7.67
N GLY A 42 -1.50 13.89 -7.23
CA GLY A 42 -0.51 14.14 -6.18
C GLY A 42 0.95 14.22 -6.64
N TYR A 43 1.25 13.85 -7.90
CA TYR A 43 2.58 14.00 -8.52
C TYR A 43 2.61 15.03 -9.64
N SER A 44 1.69 14.90 -10.61
CA SER A 44 1.76 15.59 -11.90
C SER A 44 0.83 16.80 -12.00
N PHE A 45 -0.06 16.98 -11.03
CA PHE A 45 -1.01 18.09 -11.03
C PHE A 45 -0.46 19.21 -10.15
N PRO A 46 -0.27 20.45 -10.69
CA PRO A 46 0.34 21.55 -9.93
C PRO A 46 -0.56 22.02 -8.78
N ASP A 47 -1.88 21.95 -8.94
CA ASP A 47 -2.87 22.50 -8.01
C ASP A 47 -3.60 21.40 -7.21
N PHE A 48 -3.04 20.18 -7.18
CA PHE A 48 -3.65 19.06 -6.49
C PHE A 48 -2.60 18.17 -5.80
N GLY A 49 -2.85 17.83 -4.53
CA GLY A 49 -2.00 16.96 -3.71
C GLY A 49 -2.25 17.14 -2.22
N GLY A 50 -1.65 16.28 -1.41
CA GLY A 50 -1.84 16.25 0.03
C GLY A 50 -1.10 17.34 0.83
N ASP A 51 -0.12 18.00 0.22
CA ASP A 51 0.69 19.04 0.87
C ASP A 51 0.02 20.43 0.79
N MET A 52 -1.31 20.47 0.87
CA MET A 52 -2.07 21.71 0.84
C MET A 52 -3.34 21.62 1.71
N THR A 53 -3.77 22.77 2.22
CA THR A 53 -4.94 22.85 3.09
C THR A 53 -6.25 22.65 2.31
N TYR A 54 -6.35 23.24 1.14
CA TYR A 54 -7.49 23.11 0.22
C TYR A 54 -6.98 22.92 -1.20
N CYS A 55 -7.64 22.06 -1.94
CA CYS A 55 -7.36 21.87 -3.36
C CYS A 55 -8.66 21.68 -4.16
N ILE A 56 -8.57 21.92 -5.46
CA ILE A 56 -9.63 21.58 -6.39
C ILE A 56 -9.31 20.22 -6.99
N LEU A 57 -10.23 19.29 -6.82
CA LEU A 57 -10.10 17.94 -7.41
C LEU A 57 -10.31 18.06 -8.92
N PRO A 58 -9.30 17.73 -9.75
CA PRO A 58 -9.42 17.79 -11.19
C PRO A 58 -10.49 16.84 -11.72
N LYS A 59 -11.21 17.27 -12.76
CA LYS A 59 -12.26 16.46 -13.39
C LYS A 59 -11.79 15.06 -13.76
N VAL A 60 -10.58 14.93 -14.33
CA VAL A 60 -9.99 13.65 -14.72
C VAL A 60 -9.75 12.73 -13.54
N VAL A 61 -9.43 13.26 -12.37
CA VAL A 61 -9.25 12.48 -11.12
C VAL A 61 -10.59 11.88 -10.69
N MET A 62 -11.66 12.67 -10.79
CA MET A 62 -13.01 12.23 -10.45
C MET A 62 -13.52 11.18 -11.44
N GLU A 63 -13.40 11.46 -12.75
CA GLU A 63 -13.87 10.58 -13.83
C GLU A 63 -13.21 9.20 -13.86
N ASN A 64 -11.99 9.10 -13.33
CA ASN A 64 -11.25 7.83 -13.27
C ASN A 64 -11.28 7.16 -11.89
N GLY A 65 -12.21 7.56 -11.02
CA GLY A 65 -12.43 6.90 -9.74
C GLY A 65 -11.23 6.98 -8.80
N CYS A 66 -10.41 8.05 -8.90
CA CYS A 66 -9.24 8.21 -8.04
C CYS A 66 -9.59 8.66 -6.61
N LEU A 67 -10.84 8.99 -6.33
CA LEU A 67 -11.35 9.20 -4.98
C LEU A 67 -12.15 8.00 -4.52
N ILE A 68 -11.81 7.52 -3.33
CA ILE A 68 -12.45 6.37 -2.69
C ILE A 68 -13.14 6.86 -1.43
N HIS A 69 -14.45 6.57 -1.29
CA HIS A 69 -15.19 6.89 -0.06
C HIS A 69 -14.56 6.24 1.17
N TYR A 70 -14.35 7.00 2.22
CA TYR A 70 -13.80 6.52 3.47
C TYR A 70 -14.80 6.73 4.62
N LYS A 71 -15.18 5.63 5.27
CA LYS A 71 -16.17 5.63 6.36
C LYS A 71 -15.54 5.60 7.76
N GLY A 72 -14.22 5.48 7.85
CA GLY A 72 -13.51 5.46 9.12
C GLY A 72 -13.30 6.87 9.71
N ASP A 73 -12.70 6.92 10.88
CA ASP A 73 -12.49 8.15 11.66
C ASP A 73 -11.03 8.66 11.67
N SER A 74 -10.08 7.87 11.16
CA SER A 74 -8.65 8.17 11.18
C SER A 74 -8.12 8.56 9.79
N PHE A 75 -7.79 9.82 9.60
CA PHE A 75 -7.08 10.27 8.39
C PHE A 75 -5.69 9.63 8.25
N PHE A 76 -5.02 9.36 9.37
CA PHE A 76 -3.74 8.66 9.36
C PHE A 76 -3.87 7.25 8.76
N HIS A 77 -4.85 6.47 9.20
CA HIS A 77 -5.08 5.14 8.61
C HIS A 77 -5.46 5.22 7.13
N THR A 78 -6.23 6.24 6.75
CA THR A 78 -6.66 6.43 5.36
C THR A 78 -5.48 6.76 4.46
N SER A 79 -4.55 7.60 4.92
CA SER A 79 -3.35 7.98 4.14
C SER A 79 -2.40 6.78 3.92
N LEU A 80 -2.47 5.75 4.76
CA LEU A 80 -1.72 4.51 4.56
C LEU A 80 -2.35 3.58 3.51
N GLY A 81 -3.53 3.88 3.00
CA GLY A 81 -4.21 3.06 2.00
C GLY A 81 -3.41 2.94 0.70
N GLU A 82 -2.82 4.03 0.25
CA GLU A 82 -1.98 4.05 -0.95
C GLU A 82 -0.73 3.16 -0.80
N PRO A 83 0.18 3.38 0.19
CA PRO A 83 1.36 2.53 0.34
C PRO A 83 1.01 1.05 0.58
N MET A 84 -0.08 0.76 1.28
CA MET A 84 -0.54 -0.62 1.43
C MET A 84 -1.02 -1.22 0.12
N SER A 85 -1.66 -0.46 -0.76
CA SER A 85 -2.07 -0.94 -2.09
C SER A 85 -0.85 -1.30 -2.95
N CYS A 86 0.23 -0.52 -2.87
CA CYS A 86 1.49 -0.82 -3.55
C CYS A 86 2.11 -2.13 -3.02
N ILE A 87 2.12 -2.33 -1.70
CA ILE A 87 2.61 -3.56 -1.08
C ILE A 87 1.79 -4.76 -1.55
N ILE A 88 0.47 -4.70 -1.45
CA ILE A 88 -0.44 -5.77 -1.88
C ILE A 88 -0.23 -6.08 -3.37
N GLY A 89 -0.16 -5.04 -4.20
CA GLY A 89 0.09 -5.18 -5.64
C GLY A 89 1.42 -5.87 -5.93
N ALA A 90 2.50 -5.49 -5.22
CA ALA A 90 3.80 -6.14 -5.35
C ALA A 90 3.76 -7.63 -4.98
N PHE A 91 3.08 -7.99 -3.89
CA PHE A 91 2.91 -9.41 -3.52
C PHE A 91 2.08 -10.18 -4.55
N HIS A 92 1.02 -9.59 -5.10
CA HIS A 92 0.22 -10.23 -6.16
C HIS A 92 0.97 -10.36 -7.49
N ALA A 93 1.92 -9.46 -7.76
CA ALA A 93 2.74 -9.48 -8.98
C ALA A 93 3.96 -10.41 -8.90
N MET A 94 4.31 -10.93 -7.72
CA MET A 94 5.37 -11.94 -7.59
C MET A 94 5.00 -13.18 -8.40
N TYR A 95 5.93 -13.71 -9.18
CA TYR A 95 5.70 -14.91 -9.97
C TYR A 95 6.74 -15.98 -9.67
N HIS A 96 6.32 -17.22 -9.83
CA HIS A 96 7.16 -18.39 -9.58
C HIS A 96 7.20 -19.26 -10.84
N THR A 97 8.42 -19.64 -11.21
CA THR A 97 8.66 -20.51 -12.36
C THR A 97 8.83 -21.96 -11.90
N GLN A 98 8.43 -22.89 -12.74
CA GLN A 98 8.68 -24.31 -12.58
C GLN A 98 9.30 -24.85 -13.86
N GLN A 99 10.36 -25.65 -13.77
CA GLN A 99 11.02 -26.21 -14.93
C GLN A 99 10.03 -27.01 -15.79
N GLY A 100 10.02 -26.73 -17.10
CA GLY A 100 9.13 -27.39 -18.04
C GLY A 100 7.67 -26.91 -18.04
N VAL A 101 7.34 -25.88 -17.24
CA VAL A 101 6.01 -25.28 -17.19
C VAL A 101 6.08 -23.84 -17.69
N TYR A 102 5.25 -23.48 -18.67
CA TYR A 102 5.23 -22.15 -19.29
C TYR A 102 4.30 -21.15 -18.60
N THR A 103 3.45 -21.61 -17.68
CA THR A 103 2.58 -20.74 -16.88
C THR A 103 3.23 -20.43 -15.54
N HIS A 104 3.16 -19.16 -15.13
CA HIS A 104 3.68 -18.72 -13.84
C HIS A 104 2.60 -18.78 -12.76
N LYS A 105 2.96 -19.28 -11.59
CA LYS A 105 2.13 -19.11 -10.39
C LYS A 105 2.42 -17.74 -9.80
N MET A 106 1.36 -16.98 -9.50
CA MET A 106 1.46 -15.63 -8.94
C MET A 106 1.22 -15.65 -7.43
N GLY A 107 1.74 -14.63 -6.77
CA GLY A 107 1.52 -14.40 -5.34
C GLY A 107 2.49 -15.16 -4.43
N ILE A 108 2.16 -15.23 -3.15
CA ILE A 108 2.96 -15.93 -2.14
C ILE A 108 2.85 -17.44 -2.36
N VAL A 109 3.97 -18.16 -2.28
CA VAL A 109 3.97 -19.63 -2.25
C VAL A 109 3.53 -20.09 -0.86
N ASP A 110 2.43 -20.83 -0.82
CA ASP A 110 1.90 -21.38 0.42
C ASP A 110 2.91 -22.28 1.12
N GLY A 111 3.19 -21.98 2.39
CA GLY A 111 4.18 -22.73 3.18
C GLY A 111 5.64 -22.57 2.69
N GLY A 112 5.89 -21.69 1.71
CA GLY A 112 7.21 -21.45 1.16
C GLY A 112 8.14 -20.65 2.07
N SER A 113 9.36 -20.37 1.57
CA SER A 113 10.31 -19.46 2.20
C SER A 113 10.38 -18.16 1.43
N MET A 114 10.47 -17.04 2.15
CA MET A 114 10.49 -15.69 1.59
C MET A 114 11.62 -14.87 2.20
N ALA A 115 12.29 -14.04 1.39
CA ALA A 115 13.22 -13.03 1.85
C ALA A 115 12.69 -11.62 1.49
N LEU A 116 12.68 -10.74 2.48
CA LEU A 116 12.38 -9.32 2.34
C LEU A 116 13.68 -8.54 2.53
N LEU A 117 14.24 -8.02 1.44
CA LEU A 117 15.55 -7.36 1.44
C LEU A 117 15.38 -5.85 1.56
N ALA A 118 16.23 -5.19 2.38
CA ALA A 118 16.15 -3.76 2.71
C ALA A 118 14.77 -3.35 3.28
N CYS A 119 14.16 -4.22 4.08
CA CYS A 119 12.74 -4.15 4.43
C CYS A 119 12.45 -3.76 5.89
N ALA A 120 13.31 -2.99 6.54
CA ALA A 120 13.02 -2.44 7.86
C ALA A 120 12.54 -0.96 7.84
N GLY A 121 12.34 -0.38 6.63
CA GLY A 121 11.72 0.92 6.42
C GLY A 121 10.18 0.88 6.43
N PRO A 122 9.47 2.01 6.22
CA PRO A 122 8.00 2.09 6.27
C PRO A 122 7.30 1.08 5.37
N MET A 123 7.66 1.01 4.09
CA MET A 123 7.10 0.04 3.16
C MET A 123 7.42 -1.40 3.56
N GLY A 124 8.64 -1.65 4.05
CA GLY A 124 9.05 -2.96 4.53
C GLY A 124 8.26 -3.43 5.75
N LEU A 125 7.96 -2.54 6.71
CA LEU A 125 7.10 -2.88 7.84
C LEU A 125 5.70 -3.31 7.38
N GLY A 126 5.12 -2.61 6.41
CA GLY A 126 3.85 -3.01 5.80
C GLY A 126 3.95 -4.35 5.06
N ALA A 127 5.07 -4.61 4.37
CA ALA A 127 5.32 -5.88 3.70
C ALA A 127 5.44 -7.06 4.69
N ILE A 128 6.10 -6.85 5.83
CA ILE A 128 6.20 -7.85 6.90
C ILE A 128 4.80 -8.17 7.44
N ASP A 129 4.03 -7.13 7.77
CA ASP A 129 2.67 -7.29 8.30
C ASP A 129 1.77 -8.02 7.30
N TYR A 130 1.78 -7.60 6.04
CA TYR A 130 1.01 -8.24 4.98
C TYR A 130 1.37 -9.72 4.83
N ALA A 131 2.67 -10.05 4.70
CA ALA A 131 3.12 -11.43 4.51
C ALA A 131 2.76 -12.35 5.69
N MET A 132 2.81 -11.81 6.93
CA MET A 132 2.41 -12.56 8.13
C MET A 132 0.91 -12.85 8.19
N ASN A 133 0.07 -11.98 7.64
CA ASN A 133 -1.39 -12.07 7.72
C ASN A 133 -2.05 -12.52 6.40
N ALA A 134 -1.30 -12.65 5.31
CA ALA A 134 -1.81 -13.09 4.02
C ALA A 134 -2.33 -14.53 4.04
N ASN A 135 -3.15 -14.85 3.06
CA ASN A 135 -3.55 -16.22 2.73
C ASN A 135 -3.52 -16.39 1.20
N PRO A 136 -2.59 -17.19 0.66
CA PRO A 136 -1.60 -18.02 1.37
C PRO A 136 -0.50 -17.20 2.06
N ARG A 137 0.28 -17.83 2.96
CA ARG A 137 1.39 -17.19 3.67
C ARG A 137 2.66 -18.04 3.63
N PRO A 138 3.85 -17.41 3.79
CA PRO A 138 5.10 -18.17 3.88
C PRO A 138 5.18 -18.91 5.22
N LYS A 139 5.81 -20.08 5.22
CA LYS A 139 6.18 -20.78 6.46
C LYS A 139 7.43 -20.18 7.11
N ARG A 140 8.36 -19.68 6.30
CA ARG A 140 9.58 -19.00 6.76
C ARG A 140 9.73 -17.65 6.10
N MET A 141 10.07 -16.65 6.89
CA MET A 141 10.33 -15.29 6.40
C MET A 141 11.63 -14.75 7.02
N VAL A 142 12.52 -14.25 6.16
CA VAL A 142 13.75 -13.56 6.54
C VAL A 142 13.63 -12.10 6.16
N VAL A 143 13.79 -11.21 7.11
CA VAL A 143 13.84 -9.75 6.91
C VAL A 143 15.29 -9.30 7.06
N ALA A 144 15.86 -8.73 6.01
CA ALA A 144 17.23 -8.23 6.00
C ALA A 144 17.26 -6.71 5.81
N ASP A 145 18.15 -6.04 6.56
CA ASP A 145 18.41 -4.61 6.40
C ASP A 145 19.82 -4.26 6.88
N ILE A 146 20.45 -3.26 6.25
CA ILE A 146 21.77 -2.75 6.69
C ILE A 146 21.65 -1.87 7.94
N ASN A 147 20.47 -1.29 8.20
CA ASN A 147 20.26 -0.37 9.32
C ASN A 147 19.80 -1.13 10.56
N LYS A 148 20.70 -1.26 11.53
CA LYS A 148 20.47 -1.98 12.79
C LYS A 148 19.32 -1.41 13.62
N GLU A 149 19.16 -0.10 13.66
CA GLU A 149 18.11 0.54 14.46
C GLU A 149 16.73 0.28 13.88
N ARG A 150 16.60 0.37 12.54
CA ARG A 150 15.36 0.03 11.84
C ARG A 150 15.00 -1.45 12.03
N LEU A 151 16.01 -2.32 11.95
CA LEU A 151 15.82 -3.75 12.13
C LEU A 151 15.35 -4.07 13.56
N ALA A 152 15.98 -3.48 14.57
CA ALA A 152 15.57 -3.64 15.97
C ALA A 152 14.13 -3.12 16.21
N ARG A 153 13.74 -2.01 15.55
CA ARG A 153 12.35 -1.52 15.57
C ARG A 153 11.39 -2.50 14.92
N ALA A 154 11.75 -3.07 13.77
CA ALA A 154 10.94 -4.08 13.09
C ALA A 154 10.75 -5.32 13.95
N GLU A 155 11.82 -5.83 14.58
CA GLU A 155 11.76 -6.99 15.47
C GLU A 155 10.86 -6.73 16.71
N LYS A 156 10.88 -5.50 17.25
CA LYS A 156 9.99 -5.10 18.34
C LYS A 156 8.52 -5.04 17.92
N LEU A 157 8.23 -4.59 16.69
CA LEU A 157 6.87 -4.51 16.15
C LEU A 157 6.31 -5.88 15.75
N PHE A 158 7.19 -6.76 15.28
CA PHE A 158 6.85 -8.10 14.83
C PHE A 158 7.64 -9.15 15.63
N PRO A 159 7.29 -9.38 16.91
CA PRO A 159 7.97 -10.38 17.73
C PRO A 159 7.85 -11.78 17.13
N LYS A 160 8.91 -12.58 17.23
CA LYS A 160 8.95 -13.95 16.70
C LYS A 160 7.82 -14.83 17.25
N GLU A 161 7.46 -14.62 18.51
CA GLU A 161 6.37 -15.34 19.18
C GLU A 161 5.01 -15.03 18.54
N LYS A 162 4.79 -13.77 18.09
CA LYS A 162 3.58 -13.38 17.35
C LYS A 162 3.55 -14.04 15.97
N ALA A 163 4.67 -14.02 15.26
CA ALA A 163 4.82 -14.68 13.97
C ALA A 163 4.60 -16.20 14.07
N ALA A 164 5.18 -16.84 15.08
CA ALA A 164 5.04 -18.29 15.34
C ALA A 164 3.57 -18.70 15.58
N LYS A 165 2.78 -17.86 16.28
CA LYS A 165 1.32 -18.09 16.46
C LYS A 165 0.55 -18.07 15.14
N LEU A 166 1.08 -17.37 14.13
CA LEU A 166 0.52 -17.34 12.78
C LEU A 166 1.11 -18.43 11.87
N GLY A 167 2.00 -19.28 12.40
CA GLY A 167 2.66 -20.34 11.64
C GLY A 167 3.85 -19.87 10.80
N VAL A 168 4.40 -18.69 11.10
CA VAL A 168 5.54 -18.10 10.39
C VAL A 168 6.80 -18.15 11.23
N ASP A 169 7.86 -18.78 10.73
CA ASP A 169 9.23 -18.79 11.28
C ASP A 169 9.93 -17.50 10.81
N LEU A 170 9.92 -16.45 11.65
CA LEU A 170 10.40 -15.10 11.30
C LEU A 170 11.81 -14.86 11.82
N HIS A 171 12.70 -14.40 10.94
CA HIS A 171 14.09 -14.05 11.23
C HIS A 171 14.43 -12.64 10.79
N PHE A 172 15.24 -11.94 11.60
CA PHE A 172 15.80 -10.62 11.26
C PHE A 172 17.32 -10.74 11.14
N ILE A 173 17.87 -10.24 10.04
CA ILE A 173 19.31 -10.34 9.72
C ILE A 173 19.85 -8.98 9.35
N ASN A 174 20.90 -8.54 10.03
CA ASN A 174 21.65 -7.37 9.62
C ASN A 174 22.72 -7.78 8.59
N THR A 175 22.74 -7.15 7.43
CA THR A 175 23.66 -7.42 6.30
C THR A 175 24.71 -6.33 6.15
#